data_37d71484f1696b52a512e7f74c554caa
#
_entry.id   37d71484f1696b52a512e7f74c554caa
#
_cell.length_a   1.000
_cell.length_b   1.000
_cell.length_c   1.000
_cell.angle_alpha   90.00
_cell.angle_beta   90.00
_cell.angle_gamma   90.00
#
_symmetry.space_group_name_H-M   'P 1'
#
loop_
_entity.id
_entity.type
_entity.pdbx_description
1 polymer ?
#
loop_
_entity_poly.entity_id
_entity_poly.type
_entity_poly.pdbx_seq_one_letter_code
_entity_poly.pdbx_strand_id
1 'polypeptide(L)'
;KSVDDSGGITIVPALSGLGAPYWDPHATGAIFGVTRGTNKAHIARAGLEAIALRSRDIIVEMQKDAGIKFSNLKVDGGASNNNLLMQIQADLLNTRVIRPKVTETTALGAAFLAGLASGFWKSTKDLEKLWKEDYSFEPNPDDNTKSIIRLWENRVPRVLS
;
A
#
# COMPACT_ATOMS: atom_id res chain seq x y z
N LYS A 1 -14.69 9.25 3.22
CA LYS A 1 -16.09 8.96 2.79
C LYS A 1 -16.91 10.21 2.43
N SER A 2 -16.33 11.38 2.42
CA SER A 2 -17.04 12.62 2.04
C SER A 2 -16.90 12.95 0.55
N VAL A 3 -16.09 12.18 -0.18
CA VAL A 3 -15.93 12.22 -1.64
C VAL A 3 -15.77 10.78 -2.15
N ASP A 4 -16.20 10.52 -3.36
CA ASP A 4 -16.15 9.19 -3.97
C ASP A 4 -14.74 8.87 -4.49
N ASP A 5 -14.03 9.88 -4.99
CA ASP A 5 -12.68 9.77 -5.56
C ASP A 5 -11.81 11.00 -5.22
N SER A 6 -10.62 11.07 -5.78
CA SER A 6 -9.69 12.19 -5.59
C SER A 6 -9.97 13.41 -6.50
N GLY A 7 -11.04 13.39 -7.32
CA GLY A 7 -11.35 14.46 -8.26
C GLY A 7 -10.26 14.71 -9.30
N GLY A 8 -9.54 13.66 -9.69
CA GLY A 8 -8.42 13.74 -10.63
C GLY A 8 -7.12 14.26 -10.01
N ILE A 9 -7.04 14.45 -8.70
CA ILE A 9 -5.79 14.80 -8.02
C ILE A 9 -4.88 13.57 -7.94
N THR A 10 -3.58 13.78 -8.17
CA THR A 10 -2.54 12.79 -7.87
C THR A 10 -1.47 13.45 -7.03
N ILE A 11 -1.10 12.82 -5.93
CA ILE A 11 0.03 13.21 -5.09
C ILE A 11 1.17 12.24 -5.34
N VAL A 12 2.33 12.76 -5.73
CA VAL A 12 3.57 11.98 -5.78
C VAL A 12 4.37 12.30 -4.52
N PRO A 13 4.47 11.36 -3.54
CA PRO A 13 5.04 11.67 -2.23
C PRO A 13 6.56 11.47 -2.19
N ALA A 14 7.29 12.11 -3.10
CA ALA A 14 8.76 12.07 -3.13
C ALA A 14 9.35 13.05 -2.08
N LEU A 15 9.08 12.79 -0.78
CA LEU A 15 9.47 13.69 0.32
C LEU A 15 10.99 13.70 0.57
N SER A 16 11.68 12.62 0.23
CA SER A 16 13.13 12.45 0.31
C SER A 16 13.62 11.62 -0.89
N GLY A 17 13.20 12.01 -2.07
CA GLY A 17 13.39 11.24 -3.29
C GLY A 17 12.40 10.10 -3.46
N LEU A 18 12.62 9.30 -4.50
CA LEU A 18 11.87 8.08 -4.78
C LEU A 18 12.84 6.87 -4.76
N GLY A 19 12.57 5.91 -3.89
CA GLY A 19 13.23 4.61 -3.91
C GLY A 19 12.73 3.71 -5.04
N ALA A 20 12.85 2.39 -4.88
CA ALA A 20 12.39 1.43 -5.89
C ALA A 20 10.97 1.74 -6.40
N PRO A 21 10.69 1.56 -7.70
CA PRO A 21 11.62 1.14 -8.76
C PRO A 21 12.38 2.31 -9.43
N TYR A 22 12.18 3.55 -9.00
CA TYR A 22 12.67 4.75 -9.69
C TYR A 22 14.12 5.11 -9.35
N TRP A 23 14.53 4.87 -8.11
CA TRP A 23 15.89 5.11 -7.60
C TRP A 23 16.41 6.54 -7.84
N ASP A 24 15.53 7.53 -7.68
CA ASP A 24 15.84 8.94 -7.86
C ASP A 24 15.88 9.68 -6.50
N PRO A 25 17.06 9.96 -5.92
CA PRO A 25 17.18 10.67 -4.65
C PRO A 25 16.87 12.17 -4.76
N HIS A 26 16.79 12.71 -5.97
CA HIS A 26 16.55 14.14 -6.22
C HIS A 26 15.10 14.44 -6.57
N ALA A 27 14.28 13.41 -6.83
CA ALA A 27 12.85 13.60 -7.07
C ALA A 27 12.19 14.36 -5.92
N THR A 28 11.29 15.27 -6.24
CA THR A 28 10.56 16.08 -5.26
C THR A 28 9.05 15.80 -5.31
N GLY A 29 8.39 15.87 -4.14
CA GLY A 29 6.95 15.65 -4.06
C GLY A 29 6.16 16.70 -4.84
N ALA A 30 5.06 16.26 -5.47
CA ALA A 30 4.20 17.14 -6.25
C ALA A 30 2.72 16.77 -6.11
N ILE A 31 1.85 17.75 -6.30
CA ILE A 31 0.41 17.59 -6.37
C ILE A 31 -0.06 18.05 -7.75
N PHE A 32 -0.69 17.16 -8.48
CA PHE A 32 -1.22 17.41 -9.82
C PHE A 32 -2.74 17.39 -9.83
N GLY A 33 -3.34 18.08 -10.81
CA GLY A 33 -4.78 17.98 -11.08
C GLY A 33 -5.66 18.85 -10.18
N VAL A 34 -5.10 19.85 -9.49
CA VAL A 34 -5.85 20.81 -8.67
C VAL A 34 -6.72 21.70 -9.56
N THR A 35 -7.99 21.84 -9.23
CA THR A 35 -8.98 22.67 -9.93
C THR A 35 -9.76 23.54 -8.93
N ARG A 36 -10.66 24.39 -9.42
CA ARG A 36 -11.58 25.17 -8.57
C ARG A 36 -12.52 24.31 -7.72
N GLY A 37 -12.84 23.08 -8.16
CA GLY A 37 -13.66 22.12 -7.42
C GLY A 37 -12.91 21.33 -6.36
N THR A 38 -11.58 21.46 -6.30
CA THR A 38 -10.76 20.76 -5.33
C THR A 38 -11.03 21.24 -3.90
N ASN A 39 -11.24 20.29 -3.01
CA ASN A 39 -11.40 20.55 -1.57
C ASN A 39 -10.49 19.63 -0.74
N LYS A 40 -10.46 19.85 0.58
CA LYS A 40 -9.61 19.08 1.51
C LYS A 40 -9.85 17.57 1.48
N ALA A 41 -11.06 17.13 1.19
CA ALA A 41 -11.38 15.70 1.14
C ALA A 41 -10.78 15.01 -0.10
N HIS A 42 -10.76 15.71 -1.26
CA HIS A 42 -10.06 15.24 -2.45
C HIS A 42 -8.55 15.11 -2.21
N ILE A 43 -7.94 16.08 -1.52
CA ILE A 43 -6.51 16.02 -1.15
C ILE A 43 -6.24 14.83 -0.23
N ALA A 44 -7.06 14.63 0.82
CA ALA A 44 -6.91 13.51 1.74
C ALA A 44 -7.09 12.15 1.03
N ARG A 45 -8.06 12.05 0.10
CA ARG A 45 -8.28 10.85 -0.71
C ARG A 45 -7.08 10.58 -1.61
N ALA A 46 -6.56 11.58 -2.31
CA ALA A 46 -5.35 11.46 -3.14
C ALA A 46 -4.13 11.03 -2.33
N GLY A 47 -4.02 11.47 -1.07
CA GLY A 47 -2.97 11.00 -0.15
C GLY A 47 -3.04 9.50 0.14
N LEU A 48 -4.24 8.95 0.37
CA LEU A 48 -4.42 7.51 0.54
C LEU A 48 -4.11 6.74 -0.76
N GLU A 49 -4.57 7.25 -1.89
CA GLU A 49 -4.26 6.67 -3.20
C GLU A 49 -2.75 6.68 -3.48
N ALA A 50 -2.04 7.75 -3.11
CA ALA A 50 -0.58 7.85 -3.27
C ALA A 50 0.17 6.77 -2.47
N ILE A 51 -0.24 6.48 -1.23
CA ILE A 51 0.34 5.40 -0.42
C ILE A 51 0.15 4.05 -1.11
N ALA A 52 -1.07 3.78 -1.56
CA ALA A 52 -1.40 2.52 -2.23
C ALA A 52 -0.70 2.38 -3.58
N LEU A 53 -0.56 3.46 -4.36
CA LEU A 53 0.15 3.48 -5.64
C LEU A 53 1.66 3.23 -5.46
N ARG A 54 2.29 3.81 -4.44
CA ARG A 54 3.69 3.52 -4.12
C ARG A 54 3.91 2.05 -3.75
N SER A 55 3.01 1.46 -2.98
CA SER A 55 3.05 0.03 -2.68
C SER A 55 2.85 -0.80 -3.95
N ARG A 56 1.93 -0.39 -4.83
CA ARG A 56 1.68 -1.04 -6.13
C ARG A 56 2.95 -1.05 -6.99
N ASP A 57 3.66 0.06 -7.11
CA ASP A 57 4.88 0.13 -7.91
C ASP A 57 5.88 -0.95 -7.49
N ILE A 58 6.13 -1.07 -6.18
CA ILE A 58 7.07 -2.05 -5.64
C ILE A 58 6.58 -3.48 -5.90
N ILE A 59 5.31 -3.76 -5.62
CA ILE A 59 4.73 -5.11 -5.74
C ILE A 59 4.71 -5.56 -7.21
N VAL A 60 4.39 -4.66 -8.14
CA VAL A 60 4.41 -4.97 -9.57
C VAL A 60 5.83 -5.35 -10.03
N GLU A 61 6.85 -4.61 -9.62
CA GLU A 61 8.24 -4.95 -9.96
C GLU A 61 8.68 -6.26 -9.29
N MET A 62 8.34 -6.49 -8.01
CA MET A 62 8.61 -7.78 -7.35
C MET A 62 7.97 -8.96 -8.09
N GLN A 63 6.75 -8.81 -8.59
CA GLN A 63 6.09 -9.85 -9.38
C GLN A 63 6.80 -10.11 -10.71
N LYS A 64 7.28 -9.05 -11.37
CA LYS A 64 8.08 -9.18 -12.61
C LYS A 64 9.39 -9.92 -12.35
N ASP A 65 10.14 -9.49 -11.34
CA ASP A 65 11.43 -10.09 -10.98
C ASP A 65 11.29 -11.56 -10.58
N ALA A 66 10.26 -11.90 -9.82
CA ALA A 66 9.99 -13.26 -9.38
C ALA A 66 9.35 -14.15 -10.47
N GLY A 67 8.83 -13.57 -11.56
CA GLY A 67 8.10 -14.29 -12.60
C GLY A 67 6.79 -14.93 -12.12
N ILE A 68 6.22 -14.43 -10.99
CA ILE A 68 4.99 -14.96 -10.39
C ILE A 68 3.99 -13.83 -10.12
N LYS A 69 2.72 -14.20 -10.08
CA LYS A 69 1.65 -13.29 -9.67
C LYS A 69 1.24 -13.62 -8.23
N PHE A 70 1.23 -12.63 -7.35
CA PHE A 70 0.80 -12.82 -5.97
C PHE A 70 -0.72 -12.98 -5.90
N SER A 71 -1.18 -14.02 -5.24
CA SER A 71 -2.62 -14.27 -5.01
C SER A 71 -3.16 -13.47 -3.82
N ASN A 72 -2.30 -13.18 -2.85
CA ASN A 72 -2.66 -12.47 -1.62
C ASN A 72 -1.53 -11.52 -1.21
N LEU A 73 -1.91 -10.40 -0.61
CA LEU A 73 -1.01 -9.46 0.07
C LEU A 73 -1.36 -9.41 1.55
N LYS A 74 -0.46 -9.85 2.42
CA LYS A 74 -0.60 -9.65 3.87
C LYS A 74 -0.06 -8.27 4.23
N VAL A 75 -0.82 -7.53 5.03
CA VAL A 75 -0.50 -6.16 5.45
C VAL A 75 -0.43 -6.07 6.97
N ASP A 76 0.36 -5.12 7.48
CA ASP A 76 0.51 -4.86 8.90
C ASP A 76 0.80 -3.37 9.19
N GLY A 77 1.07 -3.07 10.46
CA GLY A 77 1.31 -1.70 10.93
C GLY A 77 0.05 -0.85 11.05
N GLY A 78 0.20 0.31 11.66
CA GLY A 78 -0.93 1.21 11.99
C GLY A 78 -1.77 1.64 10.78
N ALA A 79 -1.14 1.83 9.61
CA ALA A 79 -1.83 2.20 8.37
C ALA A 79 -2.83 1.14 7.88
N SER A 80 -2.58 -0.14 8.18
CA SER A 80 -3.47 -1.25 7.81
C SER A 80 -4.84 -1.21 8.50
N ASN A 81 -4.98 -0.44 9.58
CA ASN A 81 -6.27 -0.21 10.25
C ASN A 81 -7.23 0.69 9.45
N ASN A 82 -6.74 1.36 8.41
CA ASN A 82 -7.58 2.16 7.53
C ASN A 82 -8.21 1.29 6.45
N ASN A 83 -9.48 0.91 6.63
CA ASN A 83 -10.21 0.04 5.70
C ASN A 83 -10.29 0.62 4.29
N LEU A 84 -10.40 1.95 4.14
CA LEU A 84 -10.44 2.58 2.82
C LEU A 84 -9.09 2.43 2.10
N LEU A 85 -7.98 2.65 2.80
CA LEU A 85 -6.64 2.44 2.22
C LEU A 85 -6.45 0.98 1.80
N MET A 86 -6.88 0.03 2.61
CA MET A 86 -6.76 -1.41 2.31
C MET A 86 -7.60 -1.81 1.10
N GLN A 87 -8.81 -1.26 0.95
CA GLN A 87 -9.64 -1.51 -0.23
C GLN A 87 -9.01 -0.89 -1.49
N ILE A 88 -8.53 0.36 -1.42
CA ILE A 88 -7.80 1.00 -2.53
C ILE A 88 -6.59 0.14 -2.92
N GLN A 89 -5.85 -0.39 -1.95
CA GLN A 89 -4.70 -1.25 -2.19
C GLN A 89 -5.10 -2.54 -2.93
N ALA A 90 -6.20 -3.19 -2.50
CA ALA A 90 -6.72 -4.39 -3.15
C ALA A 90 -7.15 -4.11 -4.59
N ASP A 91 -7.86 -3.01 -4.82
CA ASP A 91 -8.37 -2.62 -6.15
C ASP A 91 -7.22 -2.28 -7.12
N LEU A 92 -6.24 -1.47 -6.67
CA LEU A 92 -5.09 -1.06 -7.48
C LEU A 92 -4.16 -2.21 -7.86
N LEU A 93 -4.04 -3.22 -6.98
CA LEU A 93 -3.24 -4.43 -7.23
C LEU A 93 -4.02 -5.53 -7.93
N ASN A 94 -5.34 -5.44 -7.96
CA ASN A 94 -6.23 -6.54 -8.32
C ASN A 94 -5.84 -7.84 -7.58
N THR A 95 -5.62 -7.72 -6.27
CA THR A 95 -5.10 -8.78 -5.39
C THR A 95 -5.77 -8.68 -4.03
N ARG A 96 -6.17 -9.81 -3.46
CA ARG A 96 -6.74 -9.87 -2.11
C ARG A 96 -5.75 -9.35 -1.08
N VAL A 97 -6.17 -8.39 -0.25
CA VAL A 97 -5.39 -7.84 0.86
C VAL A 97 -5.91 -8.42 2.17
N ILE A 98 -5.01 -8.96 3.00
CA ILE A 98 -5.37 -9.65 4.24
C ILE A 98 -4.71 -8.94 5.43
N ARG A 99 -5.53 -8.47 6.36
CA ARG A 99 -5.09 -7.85 7.60
C ARG A 99 -5.14 -8.86 8.75
N PRO A 100 -4.06 -9.03 9.55
CA PRO A 100 -4.07 -9.88 10.73
C PRO A 100 -4.77 -9.18 11.91
N LYS A 101 -5.18 -9.97 12.91
CA LYS A 101 -5.73 -9.44 14.16
C LYS A 101 -4.74 -8.60 14.96
N VAL A 102 -3.46 -8.98 14.91
CA VAL A 102 -2.37 -8.22 15.54
C VAL A 102 -1.63 -7.50 14.43
N THR A 103 -1.77 -6.18 14.39
CA THR A 103 -1.14 -5.32 13.37
C THR A 103 0.25 -4.82 13.79
N GLU A 104 0.62 -4.93 15.07
CA GLU A 104 1.95 -4.57 15.58
C GLU A 104 2.94 -5.74 15.43
N THR A 105 3.23 -6.11 14.18
CA THR A 105 4.02 -7.32 13.86
C THR A 105 5.49 -7.19 14.21
N THR A 106 6.05 -5.98 14.28
CA THR A 106 7.44 -5.76 14.69
C THR A 106 7.65 -6.19 16.15
N ALA A 107 6.79 -5.72 17.06
CA ALA A 107 6.86 -6.10 18.48
C ALA A 107 6.56 -7.59 18.67
N LEU A 108 5.57 -8.11 17.92
CA LEU A 108 5.22 -9.52 17.95
C LEU A 108 6.38 -10.40 17.45
N GLY A 109 7.08 -9.99 16.38
CA GLY A 109 8.26 -10.69 15.87
C GLY A 109 9.39 -10.75 16.88
N ALA A 110 9.68 -9.67 17.59
CA ALA A 110 10.67 -9.66 18.68
C ALA A 110 10.28 -10.62 19.80
N ALA A 111 9.00 -10.63 20.20
CA ALA A 111 8.49 -11.56 21.20
C ALA A 111 8.60 -13.02 20.73
N PHE A 112 8.33 -13.31 19.46
CA PHE A 112 8.47 -14.64 18.87
C PHE A 112 9.92 -15.13 18.90
N LEU A 113 10.88 -14.27 18.53
CA LEU A 113 12.31 -14.62 18.58
C LEU A 113 12.77 -14.91 20.01
N ALA A 114 12.36 -14.09 20.97
CA ALA A 114 12.67 -14.30 22.37
C ALA A 114 12.05 -15.62 22.90
N GLY A 115 10.80 -15.91 22.54
CA GLY A 115 10.12 -17.13 22.95
C GLY A 115 10.71 -18.39 22.34
N LEU A 116 11.18 -18.34 21.08
CA LEU A 116 11.93 -19.44 20.48
C LEU A 116 13.28 -19.65 21.18
N ALA A 117 14.01 -18.57 21.44
CA ALA A 117 15.31 -18.64 22.11
C ALA A 117 15.22 -19.20 23.55
N SER A 118 14.14 -18.85 24.27
CA SER A 118 13.90 -19.37 25.64
C SER A 118 13.26 -20.75 25.68
N GLY A 119 12.89 -21.32 24.53
CA GLY A 119 12.21 -22.63 24.45
C GLY A 119 10.71 -22.57 24.78
N PHE A 120 10.10 -21.38 24.90
CA PHE A 120 8.66 -21.22 25.11
C PHE A 120 7.86 -21.78 23.91
N TRP A 121 8.30 -21.50 22.69
CA TRP A 121 7.86 -22.19 21.46
C TRP A 121 8.97 -23.10 20.94
N LYS A 122 8.58 -24.29 20.49
CA LYS A 122 9.53 -25.29 20.02
C LYS A 122 9.97 -25.10 18.57
N SER A 123 9.15 -24.43 17.79
CA SER A 123 9.41 -24.24 16.35
C SER A 123 8.63 -23.05 15.77
N THR A 124 9.06 -22.61 14.59
CA THR A 124 8.32 -21.60 13.81
C THR A 124 6.91 -22.08 13.43
N LYS A 125 6.69 -23.39 13.31
CA LYS A 125 5.35 -23.97 13.05
C LYS A 125 4.35 -23.70 14.17
N ASP A 126 4.82 -23.54 15.41
CA ASP A 126 3.96 -23.17 16.53
C ASP A 126 3.53 -21.70 16.42
N LEU A 127 4.41 -20.84 15.88
CA LEU A 127 4.11 -19.43 15.64
C LEU A 127 3.12 -19.24 14.50
N GLU A 128 3.21 -20.04 13.45
CA GLU A 128 2.27 -20.00 12.31
C GLU A 128 0.81 -20.16 12.76
N LYS A 129 0.57 -20.99 13.78
CA LYS A 129 -0.78 -21.21 14.34
C LYS A 129 -1.33 -20.00 15.09
N LEU A 130 -0.46 -19.08 15.51
CA LEU A 130 -0.85 -17.88 16.23
C LEU A 130 -1.31 -16.77 15.30
N TRP A 131 -0.90 -16.83 14.01
CA TRP A 131 -1.36 -15.88 13.02
C TRP A 131 -2.85 -16.07 12.72
N LYS A 132 -3.64 -15.03 12.89
CA LYS A 132 -5.08 -15.06 12.63
C LYS A 132 -5.46 -13.88 11.76
N GLU A 133 -6.23 -14.15 10.73
CA GLU A 133 -6.88 -13.14 9.90
C GLU A 133 -7.92 -12.37 10.74
N ASP A 134 -7.91 -11.03 10.61
CA ASP A 134 -8.95 -10.14 11.10
C ASP A 134 -9.98 -9.87 10.00
N TYR A 135 -9.49 -9.37 8.87
CA TYR A 135 -10.32 -9.01 7.73
C TYR A 135 -9.58 -9.16 6.41
N SER A 136 -10.30 -9.48 5.35
CA SER A 136 -9.78 -9.45 3.99
C SER A 136 -10.57 -8.50 3.10
N PHE A 137 -9.85 -7.86 2.19
CA PHE A 137 -10.37 -6.93 1.20
C PHE A 137 -10.24 -7.59 -0.17
N GLU A 138 -11.38 -7.96 -0.74
CA GLU A 138 -11.40 -8.53 -2.09
C GLU A 138 -11.28 -7.41 -3.12
N PRO A 139 -10.49 -7.61 -4.19
CA PRO A 139 -10.35 -6.61 -5.24
C PRO A 139 -11.67 -6.44 -6.02
N ASN A 140 -12.03 -5.19 -6.25
CA ASN A 140 -13.18 -4.82 -7.09
C ASN A 140 -12.82 -3.60 -7.95
N PRO A 141 -11.81 -3.73 -8.86
CA PRO A 141 -11.35 -2.61 -9.68
C PRO A 141 -12.42 -2.16 -10.66
N ASP A 142 -12.60 -0.86 -10.75
CA ASP A 142 -13.52 -0.17 -11.65
C ASP A 142 -12.77 0.71 -12.68
N ASP A 143 -13.50 1.50 -13.44
CA ASP A 143 -12.90 2.42 -14.41
C ASP A 143 -12.16 3.59 -13.73
N ASN A 144 -12.58 3.98 -12.53
CA ASN A 144 -11.86 4.96 -11.73
C ASN A 144 -10.50 4.42 -11.29
N THR A 145 -10.42 3.15 -10.86
CA THR A 145 -9.16 2.46 -10.55
C THR A 145 -8.18 2.51 -11.72
N LYS A 146 -8.65 2.22 -12.93
CA LYS A 146 -7.82 2.30 -14.15
C LYS A 146 -7.36 3.73 -14.43
N SER A 147 -8.24 4.70 -14.22
CA SER A 147 -7.93 6.13 -14.40
C SER A 147 -6.85 6.60 -13.41
N ILE A 148 -6.95 6.22 -12.15
CA ILE A 148 -5.96 6.54 -11.10
C ILE A 148 -4.59 5.98 -11.47
N ILE A 149 -4.51 4.72 -11.89
CA ILE A 149 -3.25 4.08 -12.33
C ILE A 149 -2.66 4.85 -13.51
N ARG A 150 -3.45 5.14 -14.55
CA ARG A 150 -3.00 5.88 -15.74
C ARG A 150 -2.49 7.27 -15.39
N LEU A 151 -3.18 7.99 -14.50
CA LEU A 151 -2.75 9.31 -14.04
C LEU A 151 -1.43 9.23 -13.29
N TRP A 152 -1.25 8.23 -12.44
CA TRP A 152 -0.01 7.98 -11.71
C TRP A 152 1.16 7.73 -12.66
N GLU A 153 1.01 6.78 -13.58
CA GLU A 153 2.04 6.40 -14.57
C GLU A 153 2.47 7.58 -15.46
N ASN A 154 1.55 8.54 -15.73
CA ASN A 154 1.86 9.75 -16.48
C ASN A 154 2.49 10.87 -15.64
N ARG A 155 2.30 10.88 -14.31
CA ARG A 155 2.69 12.00 -13.44
C ARG A 155 3.99 11.74 -12.70
N VAL A 156 4.27 10.50 -12.32
CA VAL A 156 5.53 10.17 -11.66
C VAL A 156 6.75 10.56 -12.49
N PRO A 157 6.83 10.32 -13.82
CA PRO A 157 7.99 10.75 -14.60
C PRO A 157 8.24 12.25 -14.62
N ARG A 158 7.24 13.06 -14.24
CA ARG A 158 7.38 14.53 -14.21
C ARG A 158 8.08 15.07 -12.96
N VAL A 159 8.31 14.23 -11.97
CA VAL A 159 9.01 14.58 -10.72
C VAL A 159 10.40 13.97 -10.65
N LEU A 160 10.76 13.12 -11.62
CA LEU A 160 12.10 12.56 -11.75
C LEU A 160 13.08 13.60 -12.29
N SER A 161 14.34 13.53 -11.85
CA SER A 161 15.44 14.42 -12.25
C SER A 161 16.09 14.00 -13.58
#